data_b0b0eea986f45b7255fd7362eb63c17c
#
_entry.id   b0b0eea986f45b7255fd7362eb63c17c
#
_cell.length_a   1.000
_cell.length_b   1.000
_cell.length_c   1.000
_cell.angle_alpha   90.00
_cell.angle_beta   90.00
_cell.angle_gamma   90.00
#
_symmetry.space_group_name_H-M   'P 1'
#
loop_
_entity.id
_entity.type
_entity.pdbx_description
1 polymer ?
#
loop_
_entity_poly.entity_id
_entity_poly.type
_entity_poly.pdbx_seq_one_letter_code
_entity_poly.pdbx_strand_id
1 'polypeptide(L)'
;MEAFRFNRASTLDQAVQSAAQSTTAQQGAEVRFVAGGTTLIDLMKLRVERPKELVDINGLALDRIESTPTGGLIIGALARNSDVAHHPTVQRDYAVLSQALLSGASPQLRNMATTGGNLLQRTRCVYFRDTAHACNKREPGTGCSAIDGHNRMLAILGTSKDCIATNPSDQNVALTALEATIQVLGTKGRRSIPINAFYLLPGSTPQRETVLEPGDIITSVTLPALTPGTHSLYLKLRDRAAYEFALASAAIVIKVDNGKIHHARVALGGVGTRPWRSLEAEAVLQGHAADSATFQIGRAHV
;
A
#
# COMPACT_ATOMS: atom_id res chain seq x y z
N MET A 1 19.96 -5.17 15.71
CA MET A 1 18.97 -6.24 15.48
C MET A 1 19.02 -7.17 16.66
N GLU A 2 17.90 -7.55 17.20
CA GLU A 2 17.81 -8.52 18.31
C GLU A 2 17.79 -9.95 17.77
N ALA A 3 18.07 -10.94 18.63
CA ALA A 3 18.01 -12.35 18.26
C ALA A 3 16.53 -12.76 18.06
N PHE A 4 16.27 -13.59 17.06
CA PHE A 4 14.94 -14.10 16.71
C PHE A 4 15.03 -15.54 16.23
N ARG A 5 13.92 -16.28 16.31
CA ARG A 5 13.78 -17.58 15.65
C ARG A 5 13.41 -17.39 14.18
N PHE A 6 13.92 -18.25 13.33
CA PHE A 6 13.59 -18.25 11.90
C PHE A 6 13.01 -19.60 11.51
N ASN A 7 11.75 -19.60 11.10
CA ASN A 7 11.01 -20.76 10.66
C ASN A 7 10.53 -20.57 9.22
N ARG A 8 10.38 -21.64 8.48
CA ARG A 8 9.78 -21.61 7.14
C ARG A 8 8.43 -22.31 7.17
N ALA A 9 7.38 -21.62 6.71
CA ALA A 9 6.08 -22.23 6.52
C ALA A 9 6.04 -23.04 5.23
N SER A 10 5.59 -24.29 5.31
CA SER A 10 5.37 -25.17 4.16
C SER A 10 3.94 -25.10 3.64
N THR A 11 2.99 -24.62 4.46
CA THR A 11 1.58 -24.43 4.10
C THR A 11 1.05 -23.09 4.59
N LEU A 12 -0.05 -22.61 4.00
CA LEU A 12 -0.75 -21.42 4.46
C LEU A 12 -1.25 -21.57 5.89
N ASP A 13 -1.81 -22.71 6.24
CA ASP A 13 -2.33 -22.98 7.58
C ASP A 13 -1.22 -22.91 8.63
N GLN A 14 -0.04 -23.45 8.34
CA GLN A 14 1.12 -23.34 9.23
C GLN A 14 1.51 -21.85 9.43
N ALA A 15 1.55 -21.05 8.37
CA ALA A 15 1.84 -19.63 8.46
C ALA A 15 0.81 -18.90 9.35
N VAL A 16 -0.48 -19.14 9.11
CA VAL A 16 -1.60 -18.57 9.88
C VAL A 16 -1.48 -18.92 11.36
N GLN A 17 -1.27 -20.21 11.69
CA GLN A 17 -1.16 -20.67 13.07
C GLN A 17 0.05 -20.07 13.79
N SER A 18 1.19 -19.95 13.12
CA SER A 18 2.38 -19.31 13.70
C SER A 18 2.12 -17.84 14.03
N ALA A 19 1.54 -17.07 13.10
CA ALA A 19 1.27 -15.66 13.30
C ALA A 19 0.12 -15.37 14.27
N ALA A 20 -0.81 -16.32 14.44
CA ALA A 20 -1.93 -16.23 15.39
C ALA A 20 -1.46 -16.25 16.87
N GLN A 21 -0.21 -16.63 17.13
CA GLN A 21 0.38 -16.58 18.48
C GLN A 21 0.73 -15.16 18.93
N SER A 22 0.79 -14.21 18.01
CA SER A 22 1.00 -12.79 18.34
C SER A 22 -0.23 -12.18 18.97
N THR A 23 -0.03 -11.20 19.86
CA THR A 23 -1.11 -10.40 20.45
C THR A 23 -1.65 -9.34 19.49
N THR A 24 -0.88 -9.01 18.46
CA THR A 24 -1.23 -8.03 17.42
C THR A 24 -0.64 -8.43 16.07
N ALA A 25 -1.27 -8.03 14.97
CA ALA A 25 -0.71 -8.10 13.62
C ALA A 25 0.05 -6.81 13.24
N GLN A 26 0.03 -5.80 14.10
CA GLN A 26 0.51 -4.44 13.87
C GLN A 26 1.87 -4.18 14.55
N GLN A 27 2.14 -2.93 14.94
CA GLN A 27 3.35 -2.58 15.68
C GLN A 27 3.50 -3.42 16.96
N GLY A 28 4.69 -3.96 17.16
CA GLY A 28 5.00 -4.81 18.32
C GLY A 28 4.63 -6.28 18.17
N ALA A 29 4.18 -6.72 16.98
CA ALA A 29 3.89 -8.14 16.75
C ALA A 29 5.14 -9.02 17.01
N GLU A 30 4.96 -10.06 17.79
CA GLU A 30 6.03 -10.97 18.19
C GLU A 30 6.42 -11.94 17.08
N VAL A 31 5.49 -12.28 16.19
CA VAL A 31 5.71 -13.09 15.00
C VAL A 31 5.45 -12.25 13.76
N ARG A 32 6.39 -12.26 12.82
CA ARG A 32 6.28 -11.54 11.55
C ARG A 32 6.52 -12.47 10.36
N PHE A 33 5.73 -12.30 9.31
CA PHE A 33 6.03 -12.91 8.02
C PHE A 33 7.21 -12.20 7.37
N VAL A 34 8.11 -12.97 6.78
CA VAL A 34 9.15 -12.45 5.90
C VAL A 34 8.97 -13.01 4.49
N ALA A 35 8.82 -12.08 3.53
CA ALA A 35 8.82 -12.34 2.10
C ALA A 35 10.11 -11.74 1.50
N GLY A 36 10.03 -10.64 0.74
CA GLY A 36 11.21 -9.96 0.22
C GLY A 36 12.10 -9.28 1.26
N GLY A 37 11.61 -9.04 2.47
CA GLY A 37 12.37 -8.50 3.59
C GLY A 37 12.75 -7.01 3.49
N THR A 38 12.49 -6.35 2.37
CA THR A 38 12.98 -4.99 2.05
C THR A 38 12.49 -3.89 2.98
N THR A 39 11.40 -4.11 3.72
CA THR A 39 10.92 -3.21 4.78
C THR A 39 11.22 -3.78 6.17
N LEU A 40 10.87 -5.05 6.40
CA LEU A 40 10.97 -5.65 7.73
C LEU A 40 12.41 -5.71 8.25
N ILE A 41 13.34 -6.19 7.44
CA ILE A 41 14.75 -6.30 7.84
C ILE A 41 15.38 -4.92 8.10
N ASP A 42 15.00 -3.92 7.30
CA ASP A 42 15.42 -2.53 7.52
C ASP A 42 14.93 -2.00 8.87
N LEU A 43 13.65 -2.17 9.21
CA LEU A 43 13.08 -1.75 10.50
C LEU A 43 13.64 -2.54 11.69
N MET A 44 13.99 -3.81 11.49
CA MET A 44 14.67 -4.60 12.51
C MET A 44 16.10 -4.10 12.77
N LYS A 45 16.83 -3.68 11.74
CA LYS A 45 18.16 -3.05 11.90
C LYS A 45 18.08 -1.75 12.68
N LEU A 46 17.02 -0.98 12.48
CA LEU A 46 16.73 0.26 13.23
C LEU A 46 16.13 0.00 14.62
N ARG A 47 15.85 -1.25 14.99
CA ARG A 47 15.19 -1.65 16.25
C ARG A 47 13.78 -1.08 16.42
N VAL A 48 13.13 -0.67 15.32
CA VAL A 48 11.73 -0.23 15.26
C VAL A 48 10.81 -1.45 15.34
N GLU A 49 11.14 -2.51 14.60
CA GLU A 49 10.49 -3.82 14.68
C GLU A 49 11.43 -4.79 15.43
N ARG A 50 10.89 -5.50 16.41
CA ARG A 50 11.65 -6.43 17.28
C ARG A 50 10.91 -7.75 17.44
N PRO A 51 10.57 -8.45 16.33
CA PRO A 51 9.89 -9.73 16.42
C PRO A 51 10.80 -10.77 17.11
N LYS A 52 10.17 -11.67 17.85
CA LYS A 52 10.82 -12.85 18.45
C LYS A 52 10.95 -13.99 17.45
N GLU A 53 10.10 -13.96 16.41
CA GLU A 53 10.06 -15.00 15.39
C GLU A 53 9.76 -14.40 14.00
N LEU A 54 10.51 -14.88 13.00
CA LEU A 54 10.23 -14.66 11.58
C LEU A 54 9.74 -15.96 10.94
N VAL A 55 8.63 -15.87 10.23
CA VAL A 55 8.08 -16.98 9.44
C VAL A 55 8.32 -16.67 7.97
N ASP A 56 9.26 -17.40 7.35
CA ASP A 56 9.52 -17.31 5.91
C ASP A 56 8.36 -17.92 5.13
N ILE A 57 7.73 -17.09 4.29
CA ILE A 57 6.59 -17.47 3.45
C ILE A 57 6.95 -17.57 1.97
N ASN A 58 8.23 -17.41 1.59
CA ASN A 58 8.65 -17.42 0.18
C ASN A 58 8.44 -18.77 -0.52
N GLY A 59 8.29 -19.87 0.23
CA GLY A 59 8.01 -21.21 -0.30
C GLY A 59 6.53 -21.46 -0.62
N LEU A 60 5.62 -20.53 -0.28
CA LEU A 60 4.20 -20.69 -0.55
C LEU A 60 3.88 -20.31 -2.00
N ALA A 61 2.95 -21.05 -2.65
CA ALA A 61 2.54 -20.81 -4.04
C ALA A 61 1.58 -19.59 -4.14
N LEU A 62 2.11 -18.39 -3.85
CA LEU A 62 1.38 -17.12 -3.85
C LEU A 62 2.00 -16.08 -4.81
N ASP A 63 2.73 -16.50 -5.81
CA ASP A 63 3.49 -15.63 -6.73
C ASP A 63 2.85 -15.48 -8.12
N ARG A 64 1.76 -16.19 -8.41
CA ARG A 64 1.13 -16.19 -9.73
C ARG A 64 0.40 -14.89 -10.04
N ILE A 65 0.37 -14.54 -11.33
CA ILE A 65 -0.43 -13.45 -11.90
C ILE A 65 -1.35 -14.09 -12.95
N GLU A 66 -2.65 -14.07 -12.67
CA GLU A 66 -3.64 -14.84 -13.44
C GLU A 66 -4.87 -13.98 -13.77
N SER A 67 -5.44 -14.15 -14.95
CA SER A 67 -6.71 -13.49 -15.31
C SER A 67 -7.89 -14.12 -14.56
N THR A 68 -8.84 -13.29 -14.14
CA THR A 68 -10.12 -13.78 -13.60
C THR A 68 -11.05 -14.20 -14.74
N PRO A 69 -12.04 -15.08 -14.49
CA PRO A 69 -13.05 -15.42 -15.49
C PRO A 69 -13.83 -14.21 -16.03
N THR A 70 -13.89 -13.12 -15.27
CA THR A 70 -14.58 -11.87 -15.64
C THR A 70 -13.67 -10.86 -16.32
N GLY A 71 -12.43 -11.24 -16.71
CA GLY A 71 -11.49 -10.37 -17.41
C GLY A 71 -10.68 -9.44 -16.51
N GLY A 72 -10.80 -9.58 -15.19
CA GLY A 72 -9.91 -8.89 -14.23
C GLY A 72 -8.59 -9.63 -14.04
N LEU A 73 -7.80 -9.24 -13.01
CA LEU A 73 -6.50 -9.81 -12.73
C LEU A 73 -6.36 -10.18 -11.25
N ILE A 74 -5.81 -11.37 -10.97
CA ILE A 74 -5.37 -11.79 -9.64
C ILE A 74 -3.85 -11.70 -9.60
N ILE A 75 -3.31 -11.00 -8.63
CA ILE A 75 -1.87 -10.84 -8.39
C ILE A 75 -1.57 -11.48 -7.04
N GLY A 76 -0.81 -12.55 -7.03
CA GLY A 76 -0.40 -13.24 -5.81
C GLY A 76 0.42 -12.34 -4.87
N ALA A 77 0.26 -12.52 -3.57
CA ALA A 77 0.92 -11.68 -2.57
C ALA A 77 2.45 -11.75 -2.61
N LEU A 78 3.01 -12.84 -3.11
CA LEU A 78 4.46 -13.05 -3.28
C LEU A 78 4.97 -12.68 -4.67
N ALA A 79 4.11 -12.29 -5.62
CA ALA A 79 4.53 -11.77 -6.92
C ALA A 79 5.47 -10.57 -6.71
N ARG A 80 6.65 -10.60 -7.36
CA ARG A 80 7.65 -9.56 -7.22
C ARG A 80 7.18 -8.27 -7.89
N ASN A 81 7.49 -7.14 -7.30
CA ASN A 81 7.09 -5.84 -7.85
C ASN A 81 7.61 -5.64 -9.28
N SER A 82 8.82 -6.14 -9.60
CA SER A 82 9.36 -6.13 -10.97
C SER A 82 8.52 -6.96 -11.94
N ASP A 83 8.10 -8.15 -11.54
CA ASP A 83 7.33 -9.05 -12.40
C ASP A 83 5.94 -8.49 -12.67
N VAL A 84 5.29 -7.94 -11.63
CA VAL A 84 4.01 -7.24 -11.77
C VAL A 84 4.14 -6.03 -12.70
N ALA A 85 5.17 -5.20 -12.51
CA ALA A 85 5.37 -3.98 -13.30
C ALA A 85 5.61 -4.25 -14.79
N HIS A 86 6.25 -5.39 -15.11
CA HIS A 86 6.56 -5.77 -16.49
C HIS A 86 5.60 -6.81 -17.08
N HIS A 87 4.59 -7.23 -16.31
CA HIS A 87 3.60 -8.20 -16.81
C HIS A 87 2.81 -7.60 -17.99
N PRO A 88 2.71 -8.29 -19.15
CA PRO A 88 2.08 -7.72 -20.35
C PRO A 88 0.65 -7.19 -20.12
N THR A 89 -0.18 -7.94 -19.39
CA THR A 89 -1.54 -7.51 -19.05
C THR A 89 -1.54 -6.26 -18.16
N VAL A 90 -0.61 -6.16 -17.20
CA VAL A 90 -0.51 -4.98 -16.31
C VAL A 90 -0.08 -3.75 -17.11
N GLN A 91 0.90 -3.89 -18.00
CA GLN A 91 1.34 -2.77 -18.85
C GLN A 91 0.27 -2.30 -19.83
N ARG A 92 -0.49 -3.23 -20.41
CA ARG A 92 -1.53 -2.91 -21.38
C ARG A 92 -2.81 -2.38 -20.73
N ASP A 93 -3.34 -3.09 -19.72
CA ASP A 93 -4.69 -2.87 -19.21
C ASP A 93 -4.70 -2.08 -17.88
N TYR A 94 -3.62 -2.15 -17.10
CA TYR A 94 -3.48 -1.50 -15.79
C TYR A 94 -2.23 -0.62 -15.72
N ALA A 95 -1.99 0.19 -16.76
CA ALA A 95 -0.75 0.97 -16.93
C ALA A 95 -0.41 1.81 -15.69
N VAL A 96 -1.39 2.37 -14.99
CA VAL A 96 -1.22 3.11 -13.73
C VAL A 96 -0.47 2.29 -12.67
N LEU A 97 -0.72 0.98 -12.58
CA LEU A 97 -0.04 0.09 -11.61
C LEU A 97 1.42 -0.15 -12.02
N SER A 98 1.67 -0.43 -13.30
CA SER A 98 3.04 -0.56 -13.83
C SER A 98 3.85 0.71 -13.57
N GLN A 99 3.32 1.87 -13.91
CA GLN A 99 3.96 3.18 -13.73
C GLN A 99 4.24 3.48 -12.25
N ALA A 100 3.28 3.21 -11.35
CA ALA A 100 3.43 3.39 -9.92
C ALA A 100 4.57 2.51 -9.37
N LEU A 101 4.60 1.22 -9.73
CA LEU A 101 5.65 0.30 -9.30
C LEU A 101 7.03 0.73 -9.82
N LEU A 102 7.13 1.13 -11.09
CA LEU A 102 8.38 1.58 -11.70
C LEU A 102 8.86 2.93 -11.16
N SER A 103 7.96 3.77 -10.66
CA SER A 103 8.29 5.04 -9.99
C SER A 103 8.86 4.85 -8.58
N GLY A 104 8.64 3.70 -7.97
CA GLY A 104 9.07 3.37 -6.60
C GLY A 104 10.39 2.61 -6.55
N ALA A 105 11.10 2.75 -5.42
CA ALA A 105 12.30 2.01 -5.07
C ALA A 105 13.42 2.05 -6.15
N SER A 106 14.32 1.07 -6.12
CA SER A 106 15.30 0.78 -7.18
C SER A 106 14.94 -0.54 -7.88
N PRO A 107 15.52 -0.84 -9.05
CA PRO A 107 15.33 -2.14 -9.71
C PRO A 107 15.66 -3.32 -8.79
N GLN A 108 16.76 -3.24 -8.03
CA GLN A 108 17.20 -4.27 -7.09
C GLN A 108 16.17 -4.51 -6.00
N LEU A 109 15.60 -3.45 -5.42
CA LEU A 109 14.55 -3.57 -4.41
C LEU A 109 13.26 -4.14 -5.00
N ARG A 110 12.86 -3.73 -6.20
CA ARG A 110 11.66 -4.26 -6.87
C ARG A 110 11.77 -5.75 -7.19
N ASN A 111 12.98 -6.26 -7.47
CA ASN A 111 13.24 -7.68 -7.69
C ASN A 111 13.08 -8.53 -6.41
N MET A 112 13.12 -7.91 -5.24
CA MET A 112 12.94 -8.58 -3.94
C MET A 112 11.59 -8.29 -3.31
N ALA A 113 11.11 -7.06 -3.39
CA ALA A 113 9.84 -6.64 -2.81
C ALA A 113 8.67 -7.39 -3.46
N THR A 114 7.70 -7.77 -2.65
CA THR A 114 6.50 -8.49 -3.08
C THR A 114 5.26 -7.61 -3.02
N THR A 115 4.21 -7.97 -3.74
CA THR A 115 2.92 -7.27 -3.74
C THR A 115 2.35 -7.12 -2.34
N GLY A 116 2.27 -8.20 -1.56
CA GLY A 116 1.79 -8.16 -0.17
C GLY A 116 2.71 -7.37 0.75
N GLY A 117 4.04 -7.50 0.58
CA GLY A 117 5.02 -6.72 1.33
C GLY A 117 4.94 -5.22 1.03
N ASN A 118 4.64 -4.84 -0.21
CA ASN A 118 4.45 -3.45 -0.61
C ASN A 118 3.15 -2.86 -0.04
N LEU A 119 2.06 -3.64 0.00
CA LEU A 119 0.83 -3.23 0.72
C LEU A 119 1.12 -2.89 2.19
N LEU A 120 2.01 -3.64 2.83
CA LEU A 120 2.32 -3.53 4.26
C LEU A 120 3.59 -2.70 4.54
N GLN A 121 4.12 -1.96 3.55
CA GLN A 121 5.28 -1.11 3.85
C GLN A 121 4.90 0.01 4.82
N ARG A 122 5.81 0.26 5.78
CA ARG A 122 5.63 1.22 6.86
C ARG A 122 6.08 2.62 6.46
N THR A 123 5.55 3.61 7.13
CA THR A 123 5.90 5.02 6.93
C THR A 123 7.40 5.29 6.90
N ARG A 124 7.80 6.35 6.20
CA ARG A 124 9.19 6.87 6.16
C ARG A 124 9.40 8.08 7.07
N CYS A 125 8.44 8.34 7.96
CA CYS A 125 8.58 9.36 9.00
C CYS A 125 9.90 9.14 9.77
N VAL A 126 10.76 10.15 9.79
CA VAL A 126 12.09 10.06 10.42
C VAL A 126 11.97 9.78 11.91
N TYR A 127 10.98 10.36 12.58
CA TYR A 127 10.71 10.14 14.01
C TYR A 127 10.19 8.75 14.34
N PHE A 128 9.44 8.12 13.42
CA PHE A 128 9.07 6.71 13.56
C PHE A 128 10.30 5.80 13.42
N ARG A 129 11.21 6.14 12.54
CA ARG A 129 12.39 5.32 12.22
C ARG A 129 13.58 5.52 13.18
N ASP A 130 13.56 6.59 13.94
CA ASP A 130 14.56 6.88 14.98
C ASP A 130 13.97 6.65 16.37
N THR A 131 14.49 5.65 17.08
CA THR A 131 13.99 5.26 18.41
C THR A 131 14.33 6.27 19.52
N ALA A 132 15.14 7.28 19.26
CA ALA A 132 15.41 8.36 20.20
C ALA A 132 14.26 9.38 20.32
N HIS A 133 13.32 9.38 19.36
CA HIS A 133 12.21 10.33 19.31
C HIS A 133 10.89 9.72 19.81
N ALA A 134 10.04 10.55 20.41
CA ALA A 134 8.68 10.19 20.79
C ALA A 134 7.84 9.89 19.54
N CYS A 135 7.12 8.77 19.52
CA CYS A 135 6.30 8.34 18.39
C CYS A 135 5.16 7.41 18.83
N ASN A 136 3.93 7.91 18.84
CA ASN A 136 2.73 7.15 19.18
C ASN A 136 2.48 5.93 18.27
N LYS A 137 2.97 5.98 17.02
CA LYS A 137 2.88 4.84 16.09
C LYS A 137 3.81 3.69 16.49
N ARG A 138 4.95 3.99 17.10
CA ARG A 138 5.91 3.00 17.59
C ARG A 138 5.64 2.61 19.04
N GLU A 139 5.43 3.60 19.90
CA GLU A 139 5.18 3.45 21.35
C GLU A 139 3.98 4.30 21.75
N PRO A 140 2.78 3.73 21.83
CA PRO A 140 1.57 4.46 22.17
C PRO A 140 1.67 5.26 23.47
N GLY A 141 1.22 6.52 23.45
CA GLY A 141 1.24 7.42 24.60
C GLY A 141 2.52 8.23 24.78
N THR A 142 3.55 8.04 23.93
CA THR A 142 4.80 8.81 24.05
C THR A 142 4.77 10.17 23.37
N GLY A 143 3.74 10.44 22.52
CA GLY A 143 3.63 11.68 21.75
C GLY A 143 4.08 11.51 20.29
N CYS A 144 4.10 12.62 19.56
CA CYS A 144 4.48 12.66 18.14
C CYS A 144 5.44 13.81 17.86
N SER A 145 6.74 13.54 17.82
CA SER A 145 7.77 14.54 17.54
C SER A 145 7.68 15.15 16.13
N ALA A 146 6.87 14.57 15.25
CA ALA A 146 6.71 15.04 13.88
C ALA A 146 5.84 16.31 13.78
N ILE A 147 4.89 16.50 14.69
CA ILE A 147 3.90 17.60 14.61
C ILE A 147 4.60 18.96 14.63
N ASP A 148 5.53 19.13 15.57
CA ASP A 148 6.29 20.38 15.74
C ASP A 148 7.70 20.28 15.13
N GLY A 149 7.98 19.22 14.38
CA GLY A 149 9.30 18.93 13.82
C GLY A 149 9.37 19.07 12.29
N HIS A 150 10.32 18.38 11.67
CA HIS A 150 10.46 18.32 10.21
C HIS A 150 9.35 17.46 9.61
N ASN A 151 8.33 18.08 9.03
CA ASN A 151 7.11 17.43 8.57
C ASN A 151 6.76 17.63 7.09
N ARG A 152 7.65 18.26 6.30
CA ARG A 152 7.44 18.53 4.87
C ARG A 152 7.01 17.29 4.06
N MET A 153 7.51 16.10 4.44
CA MET A 153 7.23 14.81 3.78
C MET A 153 6.09 14.04 4.44
N LEU A 154 5.35 14.67 5.35
CA LEU A 154 4.31 14.01 6.12
C LEU A 154 2.92 14.38 5.63
N ALA A 155 1.90 13.67 6.12
CA ALA A 155 0.55 13.78 5.63
C ALA A 155 -0.13 15.10 6.03
N ILE A 156 -0.98 15.60 5.14
CA ILE A 156 -1.92 16.70 5.37
C ILE A 156 -3.37 16.21 5.38
N LEU A 157 -3.63 15.01 4.84
CA LEU A 157 -4.96 14.39 4.78
C LEU A 157 -5.06 13.20 5.75
N GLY A 158 -6.18 13.10 6.45
CA GLY A 158 -6.47 12.00 7.37
C GLY A 158 -5.55 11.93 8.59
N THR A 159 -4.96 13.04 9.00
CA THR A 159 -4.09 13.16 10.18
C THR A 159 -4.89 13.17 11.48
N SER A 160 -4.21 13.00 12.60
CA SER A 160 -4.76 13.19 13.93
C SER A 160 -3.78 13.95 14.83
N LYS A 161 -4.22 14.35 16.02
CA LYS A 161 -3.34 14.92 17.05
C LYS A 161 -2.24 13.94 17.51
N ASP A 162 -2.39 12.64 17.22
CA ASP A 162 -1.49 11.59 17.67
C ASP A 162 -0.52 11.12 16.57
N CYS A 163 -0.81 11.41 15.28
CA CYS A 163 0.07 11.01 14.18
C CYS A 163 -0.26 11.70 12.86
N ILE A 164 0.78 12.17 12.15
CA ILE A 164 0.74 12.76 10.83
C ILE A 164 1.56 11.97 9.79
N ALA A 165 1.87 10.70 10.06
CA ALA A 165 2.73 9.89 9.21
C ALA A 165 2.04 9.52 7.88
N THR A 166 2.76 9.63 6.78
CA THR A 166 2.29 9.34 5.41
C THR A 166 2.34 7.85 5.10
N ASN A 167 1.37 7.33 4.35
CA ASN A 167 1.49 6.05 3.66
C ASN A 167 2.44 6.22 2.46
N PRO A 168 3.54 5.45 2.37
CA PRO A 168 4.59 5.72 1.39
C PRO A 168 4.45 4.98 0.05
N SER A 169 3.45 4.11 -0.09
CA SER A 169 3.39 3.17 -1.21
C SER A 169 2.74 3.76 -2.46
N ASP A 170 3.51 3.93 -3.53
CA ASP A 170 3.01 4.26 -4.87
C ASP A 170 2.03 3.19 -5.39
N GLN A 171 2.34 1.89 -5.14
CA GLN A 171 1.46 0.78 -5.49
C GLN A 171 0.07 0.93 -4.87
N ASN A 172 0.00 1.31 -3.59
CA ASN A 172 -1.27 1.43 -2.87
C ASN A 172 -2.16 2.53 -3.47
N VAL A 173 -1.56 3.60 -3.97
CA VAL A 173 -2.28 4.68 -4.66
C VAL A 173 -2.89 4.17 -5.96
N ALA A 174 -2.11 3.47 -6.77
CA ALA A 174 -2.61 2.86 -8.01
C ALA A 174 -3.71 1.83 -7.74
N LEU A 175 -3.52 0.95 -6.77
CA LEU A 175 -4.52 -0.05 -6.36
C LEU A 175 -5.82 0.60 -5.86
N THR A 176 -5.73 1.76 -5.21
CA THR A 176 -6.90 2.52 -4.74
C THR A 176 -7.70 3.10 -5.92
N ALA A 177 -7.04 3.66 -6.92
CA ALA A 177 -7.69 4.12 -8.15
C ALA A 177 -8.28 2.96 -8.97
N LEU A 178 -7.67 1.78 -8.91
CA LEU A 178 -8.14 0.55 -9.57
C LEU A 178 -9.23 -0.20 -8.79
N GLU A 179 -9.66 0.29 -7.62
CA GLU A 179 -10.66 -0.36 -6.76
C GLU A 179 -10.30 -1.81 -6.41
N ALA A 180 -9.03 -2.05 -6.12
CA ALA A 180 -8.52 -3.37 -5.82
C ALA A 180 -9.17 -4.00 -4.58
N THR A 181 -9.27 -5.33 -4.57
CA THR A 181 -9.71 -6.12 -3.41
C THR A 181 -8.56 -6.99 -2.91
N ILE A 182 -8.27 -6.90 -1.62
CA ILE A 182 -7.22 -7.66 -0.96
C ILE A 182 -7.81 -8.96 -0.42
N GLN A 183 -7.23 -10.10 -0.80
CA GLN A 183 -7.63 -11.41 -0.32
C GLN A 183 -6.76 -11.80 0.87
N VAL A 184 -7.39 -12.14 1.98
CA VAL A 184 -6.74 -12.47 3.24
C VAL A 184 -7.22 -13.84 3.72
N LEU A 185 -6.31 -14.65 4.22
CA LEU A 185 -6.60 -15.86 4.99
C LEU A 185 -6.19 -15.62 6.44
N GLY A 186 -7.08 -15.91 7.37
CA GLY A 186 -6.82 -15.82 8.80
C GLY A 186 -7.40 -17.01 9.55
N THR A 187 -7.33 -16.98 10.87
CA THR A 187 -7.86 -18.05 11.74
C THR A 187 -9.37 -18.26 11.58
N LYS A 188 -10.10 -17.24 11.12
CA LYS A 188 -11.55 -17.28 10.86
C LYS A 188 -11.90 -17.60 9.40
N GLY A 189 -10.92 -18.00 8.60
CA GLY A 189 -11.10 -18.32 7.19
C GLY A 189 -10.72 -17.19 6.24
N ARG A 190 -11.17 -17.31 4.99
CA ARG A 190 -10.87 -16.34 3.91
C ARG A 190 -11.77 -15.11 3.99
N ARG A 191 -11.18 -13.95 3.70
CA ARG A 191 -11.88 -12.65 3.64
C ARG A 191 -11.43 -11.87 2.43
N SER A 192 -12.36 -11.13 1.82
CA SER A 192 -12.11 -10.16 0.75
C SER A 192 -12.29 -8.76 1.32
N ILE A 193 -11.27 -7.93 1.25
CA ILE A 193 -11.26 -6.60 1.85
C ILE A 193 -11.03 -5.57 0.72
N PRO A 194 -11.99 -4.70 0.40
CA PRO A 194 -11.75 -3.58 -0.51
C PRO A 194 -10.60 -2.71 0.00
N ILE A 195 -9.72 -2.25 -0.89
CA ILE A 195 -8.54 -1.47 -0.49
C ILE A 195 -8.90 -0.20 0.30
N ASN A 196 -10.04 0.43 0.01
CA ASN A 196 -10.52 1.61 0.73
C ASN A 196 -10.90 1.32 2.19
N ALA A 197 -11.18 0.05 2.53
CA ALA A 197 -11.48 -0.42 3.88
C ALA A 197 -10.27 -1.09 4.56
N PHE A 198 -9.14 -1.24 3.86
CA PHE A 198 -7.98 -1.97 4.36
C PHE A 198 -7.13 -1.14 5.32
N TYR A 199 -6.88 0.13 4.99
CA TYR A 199 -6.06 1.02 5.80
C TYR A 199 -6.89 1.82 6.79
N LEU A 200 -6.42 1.89 8.03
CA LEU A 200 -7.05 2.66 9.10
C LEU A 200 -6.46 4.08 9.16
N LEU A 201 -7.30 5.04 9.49
CA LEU A 201 -6.83 6.36 9.90
C LEU A 201 -6.17 6.27 11.29
N PRO A 202 -5.16 7.10 11.59
CA PRO A 202 -4.44 7.01 12.85
C PRO A 202 -5.33 7.24 14.08
N GLY A 203 -6.29 8.17 14.01
CA GLY A 203 -7.14 8.48 15.15
C GLY A 203 -6.35 8.57 16.46
N SER A 204 -6.78 7.84 17.48
CA SER A 204 -6.08 7.68 18.77
C SER A 204 -5.22 6.40 18.83
N THR A 205 -5.17 5.60 17.75
CA THR A 205 -4.47 4.30 17.73
C THR A 205 -3.55 4.19 16.51
N PRO A 206 -2.57 5.11 16.32
CA PRO A 206 -1.73 5.16 15.13
C PRO A 206 -0.83 3.92 14.94
N GLN A 207 -0.63 3.11 15.97
CA GLN A 207 0.08 1.82 15.92
C GLN A 207 -0.69 0.77 15.09
N ARG A 208 -2.00 0.95 14.87
CA ARG A 208 -2.83 0.10 14.01
C ARG A 208 -2.98 0.77 12.64
N GLU A 209 -2.36 0.21 11.63
CA GLU A 209 -2.33 0.79 10.28
C GLU A 209 -3.30 0.11 9.32
N THR A 210 -3.69 -1.13 9.61
CA THR A 210 -4.58 -1.94 8.76
C THR A 210 -5.61 -2.69 9.60
N VAL A 211 -6.60 -3.28 8.93
CA VAL A 211 -7.64 -4.13 9.54
C VAL A 211 -7.18 -5.58 9.78
N LEU A 212 -5.91 -5.89 9.54
CA LEU A 212 -5.39 -7.24 9.76
C LEU A 212 -5.35 -7.59 11.25
N GLU A 213 -5.70 -8.82 11.54
CA GLU A 213 -5.68 -9.43 12.88
C GLU A 213 -4.54 -10.46 13.00
N PRO A 214 -4.16 -10.89 14.22
CA PRO A 214 -3.17 -11.95 14.39
C PRO A 214 -3.53 -13.21 13.60
N GLY A 215 -2.55 -13.75 12.87
CA GLY A 215 -2.75 -14.90 11.97
C GLY A 215 -3.17 -14.54 10.55
N ASP A 216 -3.56 -13.29 10.27
CA ASP A 216 -3.93 -12.88 8.92
C ASP A 216 -2.72 -12.84 7.98
N ILE A 217 -2.83 -13.53 6.84
CA ILE A 217 -1.87 -13.47 5.74
C ILE A 217 -2.57 -13.00 4.46
N ILE A 218 -2.00 -12.01 3.78
CA ILE A 218 -2.46 -11.59 2.45
C ILE A 218 -2.09 -12.69 1.46
N THR A 219 -3.07 -13.18 0.69
CA THR A 219 -2.86 -14.23 -0.31
C THR A 219 -2.77 -13.69 -1.72
N SER A 220 -3.54 -12.66 -2.04
CA SER A 220 -3.52 -12.00 -3.36
C SER A 220 -4.20 -10.63 -3.33
N VAL A 221 -4.04 -9.91 -4.43
CA VAL A 221 -4.81 -8.71 -4.78
C VAL A 221 -5.60 -9.01 -6.04
N THR A 222 -6.89 -8.68 -6.06
CA THR A 222 -7.76 -8.82 -7.22
C THR A 222 -8.07 -7.44 -7.79
N LEU A 223 -7.87 -7.26 -9.09
CA LEU A 223 -8.25 -6.08 -9.85
C LEU A 223 -9.50 -6.38 -10.67
N PRO A 224 -10.49 -5.47 -10.72
CA PRO A 224 -11.63 -5.62 -11.62
C PRO A 224 -11.19 -5.48 -13.07
N ALA A 225 -11.97 -6.05 -13.99
CA ALA A 225 -11.84 -5.75 -15.42
C ALA A 225 -12.10 -4.27 -15.67
N LEU A 226 -11.24 -3.62 -16.45
CA LEU A 226 -11.48 -2.26 -16.89
C LEU A 226 -12.30 -2.26 -18.18
N THR A 227 -13.22 -1.31 -18.30
CA THR A 227 -14.00 -1.12 -19.53
C THR A 227 -13.07 -0.80 -20.70
N PRO A 228 -13.22 -1.42 -21.89
CA PRO A 228 -12.41 -1.10 -23.05
C PRO A 228 -12.34 0.41 -23.35
N GLY A 229 -11.16 0.91 -23.66
CA GLY A 229 -10.90 2.33 -23.89
C GLY A 229 -10.78 3.17 -22.60
N THR A 230 -10.64 2.52 -21.44
CA THR A 230 -10.22 3.20 -20.21
C THR A 230 -8.74 3.56 -20.29
N HIS A 231 -8.39 4.79 -19.94
CA HIS A 231 -7.02 5.28 -19.82
C HIS A 231 -6.63 5.40 -18.36
N SER A 232 -5.37 5.17 -18.06
CA SER A 232 -4.86 5.33 -16.70
C SER A 232 -3.45 5.88 -16.68
N LEU A 233 -3.14 6.69 -15.65
CA LEU A 233 -1.85 7.35 -15.51
C LEU A 233 -1.47 7.44 -14.03
N TYR A 234 -0.17 7.27 -13.75
CA TYR A 234 0.43 7.58 -12.46
C TYR A 234 1.43 8.72 -12.61
N LEU A 235 1.23 9.79 -11.85
CA LEU A 235 2.14 10.93 -11.79
C LEU A 235 2.71 11.07 -10.38
N LYS A 236 4.03 11.27 -10.27
CA LYS A 236 4.73 11.41 -8.99
C LYS A 236 5.62 12.64 -8.97
N LEU A 237 5.33 13.54 -8.04
CA LEU A 237 6.21 14.67 -7.70
C LEU A 237 7.19 14.23 -6.60
N ARG A 238 8.49 14.46 -6.83
CA ARG A 238 9.58 14.09 -5.92
C ARG A 238 10.79 15.01 -6.11
N ASP A 239 11.66 15.10 -5.10
CA ASP A 239 12.79 16.03 -5.10
C ASP A 239 13.96 15.57 -6.00
N ARG A 240 14.01 14.30 -6.41
CA ARG A 240 15.03 13.76 -7.32
C ARG A 240 14.46 12.73 -8.28
N ALA A 241 15.18 12.46 -9.36
CA ALA A 241 14.70 11.65 -10.48
C ALA A 241 14.44 10.16 -10.15
N ALA A 242 15.12 9.58 -9.17
CA ALA A 242 14.98 8.18 -8.80
C ALA A 242 15.18 7.95 -7.31
N TYR A 243 14.69 6.81 -6.81
CA TYR A 243 14.89 6.34 -5.44
C TYR A 243 14.45 7.37 -4.38
N GLU A 244 13.25 7.92 -4.57
CA GLU A 244 12.65 8.90 -3.66
C GLU A 244 11.15 8.62 -3.47
N PHE A 245 10.65 8.91 -2.28
CA PHE A 245 9.21 8.86 -2.00
C PHE A 245 8.51 10.10 -2.55
N ALA A 246 7.21 9.98 -2.79
CA ALA A 246 6.44 11.10 -3.30
C ALA A 246 6.31 12.21 -2.25
N LEU A 247 6.50 13.45 -2.67
CA LEU A 247 5.93 14.62 -2.00
C LEU A 247 4.42 14.63 -2.18
N ALA A 248 4.01 14.41 -3.44
CA ALA A 248 2.64 14.18 -3.84
C ALA A 248 2.63 13.24 -5.04
N SER A 249 1.60 12.44 -5.17
CA SER A 249 1.37 11.63 -6.37
C SER A 249 -0.12 11.49 -6.65
N ALA A 250 -0.46 11.19 -7.90
CA ALA A 250 -1.82 10.94 -8.34
C ALA A 250 -1.88 9.71 -9.22
N ALA A 251 -2.84 8.84 -8.95
CA ALA A 251 -3.25 7.75 -9.81
C ALA A 251 -4.64 8.08 -10.36
N ILE A 252 -4.76 8.09 -11.68
CA ILE A 252 -6.00 8.43 -12.38
C ILE A 252 -6.38 7.26 -13.27
N VAL A 253 -7.66 6.88 -13.24
CA VAL A 253 -8.29 5.93 -14.15
C VAL A 253 -9.52 6.62 -14.72
N ILE A 254 -9.58 6.79 -16.04
CA ILE A 254 -10.62 7.58 -16.70
C ILE A 254 -11.12 6.89 -17.97
N LYS A 255 -12.44 6.92 -18.18
CA LYS A 255 -13.11 6.52 -19.43
C LYS A 255 -13.77 7.73 -20.05
N VAL A 256 -13.35 8.06 -21.25
CA VAL A 256 -13.93 9.15 -22.05
C VAL A 256 -14.61 8.53 -23.29
N ASP A 257 -15.81 8.96 -23.57
CA ASP A 257 -16.58 8.57 -24.72
C ASP A 257 -17.30 9.79 -25.30
N ASN A 258 -17.24 9.99 -26.61
CA ASN A 258 -17.84 11.14 -27.28
C ASN A 258 -17.55 12.48 -26.61
N GLY A 259 -16.31 12.67 -26.14
CA GLY A 259 -15.85 13.88 -25.46
C GLY A 259 -16.39 14.07 -24.03
N LYS A 260 -17.09 13.08 -23.45
CA LYS A 260 -17.57 13.12 -22.06
C LYS A 260 -16.88 12.09 -21.19
N ILE A 261 -16.66 12.45 -19.94
CA ILE A 261 -16.09 11.58 -18.91
C ILE A 261 -17.21 10.69 -18.36
N HIS A 262 -17.20 9.42 -18.71
CA HIS A 262 -18.17 8.43 -18.21
C HIS A 262 -17.78 7.85 -16.87
N HIS A 263 -16.49 7.76 -16.62
CA HIS A 263 -15.95 7.18 -15.40
C HIS A 263 -14.64 7.87 -15.06
N ALA A 264 -14.48 8.24 -13.81
CA ALA A 264 -13.24 8.78 -13.27
C ALA A 264 -12.94 8.16 -11.90
N ARG A 265 -11.68 7.86 -11.66
CA ARG A 265 -11.14 7.47 -10.37
C ARG A 265 -9.87 8.27 -10.12
N VAL A 266 -9.80 8.89 -8.95
CA VAL A 266 -8.68 9.75 -8.56
C VAL A 266 -8.21 9.34 -7.17
N ALA A 267 -6.96 8.88 -7.07
CA ALA A 267 -6.33 8.57 -5.80
C ALA A 267 -5.01 9.33 -5.65
N LEU A 268 -4.76 9.83 -4.45
CA LEU A 268 -3.60 10.63 -4.10
C LEU A 268 -2.68 9.86 -3.16
N GLY A 269 -1.38 10.08 -3.31
CA GLY A 269 -0.32 9.55 -2.46
C GLY A 269 0.67 10.61 -2.04
N GLY A 270 1.48 10.31 -1.03
CA GLY A 270 2.43 11.24 -0.45
C GLY A 270 1.80 12.28 0.48
N VAL A 271 0.49 12.51 0.39
CA VAL A 271 -0.24 13.55 1.11
C VAL A 271 -1.17 13.03 2.20
N GLY A 272 -1.43 11.74 2.25
CA GLY A 272 -2.39 11.13 3.17
C GLY A 272 -1.77 10.09 4.11
N THR A 273 -2.39 9.88 5.27
CA THR A 273 -2.01 8.82 6.21
C THR A 273 -2.33 7.42 5.67
N ARG A 274 -3.17 7.35 4.65
CA ARG A 274 -3.48 6.20 3.80
C ARG A 274 -3.53 6.66 2.35
N PRO A 275 -3.55 5.77 1.35
CA PRO A 275 -3.87 6.14 -0.02
C PRO A 275 -5.22 6.87 -0.03
N TRP A 276 -5.27 8.05 -0.60
CA TRP A 276 -6.43 8.95 -0.46
C TRP A 276 -7.23 8.99 -1.75
N ARG A 277 -8.43 8.46 -1.75
CA ARG A 277 -9.34 8.56 -2.88
C ARG A 277 -10.16 9.84 -2.77
N SER A 278 -10.16 10.66 -3.80
CA SER A 278 -10.95 11.90 -3.86
C SER A 278 -12.27 11.64 -4.59
N LEU A 279 -13.30 11.28 -3.83
CA LEU A 279 -14.67 11.10 -4.36
C LEU A 279 -15.26 12.42 -4.86
N GLU A 280 -14.85 13.54 -4.26
CA GLU A 280 -15.25 14.90 -4.62
C GLU A 280 -14.76 15.23 -6.03
N ALA A 281 -13.49 15.00 -6.33
CA ALA A 281 -12.93 15.19 -7.68
C ALA A 281 -13.59 14.27 -8.70
N GLU A 282 -13.84 13.00 -8.36
CA GLU A 282 -14.53 12.04 -9.23
C GLU A 282 -15.94 12.51 -9.58
N ALA A 283 -16.71 13.01 -8.59
CA ALA A 283 -18.07 13.51 -8.78
C ALA A 283 -18.13 14.74 -9.71
N VAL A 284 -17.15 15.63 -9.59
CA VAL A 284 -17.05 16.83 -10.46
C VAL A 284 -16.66 16.46 -11.89
N LEU A 285 -15.84 15.42 -12.07
CA LEU A 285 -15.39 15.00 -13.40
C LEU A 285 -16.47 14.21 -14.15
N GLN A 286 -17.19 13.33 -13.47
CA GLN A 286 -18.09 12.39 -14.08
C GLN A 286 -19.31 13.07 -14.74
N GLY A 287 -19.58 12.72 -15.99
CA GLY A 287 -20.70 13.28 -16.78
C GLY A 287 -20.38 14.61 -17.50
N HIS A 288 -19.22 15.23 -17.22
CA HIS A 288 -18.81 16.49 -17.83
C HIS A 288 -17.91 16.29 -19.06
N ALA A 289 -17.68 17.37 -19.80
CA ALA A 289 -16.80 17.35 -20.96
C ALA A 289 -15.35 17.05 -20.54
N ALA A 290 -14.64 16.29 -21.36
CA ALA A 290 -13.21 16.01 -21.14
C ALA A 290 -12.36 17.18 -21.67
N ASP A 291 -12.42 18.34 -21.03
CA ASP A 291 -11.72 19.56 -21.41
C ASP A 291 -10.93 20.18 -20.27
N SER A 292 -10.11 21.17 -20.58
CA SER A 292 -9.24 21.83 -19.60
C SER A 292 -10.01 22.53 -18.47
N ALA A 293 -11.22 23.06 -18.76
CA ALA A 293 -12.04 23.74 -17.75
C ALA A 293 -12.52 22.74 -16.69
N THR A 294 -13.08 21.60 -17.13
CA THR A 294 -13.51 20.52 -16.25
C THR A 294 -12.36 19.96 -15.42
N PHE A 295 -11.19 19.75 -16.01
CA PHE A 295 -10.02 19.25 -15.28
C PHE A 295 -9.46 20.23 -14.26
N GLN A 296 -9.58 21.55 -14.52
CA GLN A 296 -9.21 22.57 -13.54
C GLN A 296 -10.16 22.59 -12.33
N ILE A 297 -11.46 22.44 -12.55
CA ILE A 297 -12.45 22.32 -11.48
C ILE A 297 -12.18 21.05 -10.65
N GLY A 298 -11.98 19.89 -11.31
CA GLY A 298 -11.63 18.64 -10.64
C GLY A 298 -10.39 18.77 -9.76
N ARG A 299 -9.36 19.51 -10.22
CA ARG A 299 -8.14 19.79 -9.45
C ARG A 299 -8.42 20.60 -8.17
N ALA A 300 -9.39 21.49 -8.18
CA ALA A 300 -9.74 22.30 -7.01
C ALA A 300 -10.47 21.52 -5.90
N HIS A 301 -10.95 20.30 -6.19
CA HIS A 301 -11.70 19.43 -5.28
C HIS A 301 -10.88 18.23 -4.76
N VAL A 302 -9.57 18.26 -4.99
CA VAL A 302 -8.62 17.20 -4.53
C VAL A 302 -8.13 17.49 -3.12
#